data_7db07c03c9f1cbe42b3ee823f78acded
#
_entry.id   7db07c03c9f1cbe42b3ee823f78acded
#
_cell.length_a   1.000
_cell.length_b   1.000
_cell.length_c   1.000
_cell.angle_alpha   90.00
_cell.angle_beta   90.00
_cell.angle_gamma   90.00
#
_symmetry.space_group_name_H-M   'P 1'
#
loop_
_entity.id
_entity.type
_entity.pdbx_description
1 polymer ?
#
loop_
_entity_poly.entity_id
_entity_poly.type
_entity_poly.pdbx_seq_one_letter_code
_entity_poly.pdbx_strand_id
1 'polypeptide(L)'
;MNLYGKYLSIHLKSLMQYKVSFFLTAFGQFLISFSAILGVYFLLDRFHAIKGYTFTDILLCSSVIIMAFSLAECFARGFDQFPKAISNGEFDRMLVRPRSAIFQILASKLELSRIGRMLQAIFMMLVAFAKSDIHWSPSKVLTILLMIVGGTVVFSCLFLLYAAFSFFTLEGLEFMNVLTDGGKEFGQYPLAVYGKAVLTFCTVAVPYAWFQQIPLDYLTGHSENILRMFAPLVCFVFILPCYAIWRFGLRYYRSTGS
;
A
#
# COMPACT_ATOMS: atom_id res chain seq x y z
N MET A 1 2.85 -23.25 -16.82
CA MET A 1 2.74 -22.58 -15.51
C MET A 1 3.72 -21.40 -15.51
N ASN A 2 3.24 -20.16 -15.36
CA ASN A 2 4.10 -18.97 -15.42
C ASN A 2 5.15 -19.00 -14.30
N LEU A 3 6.36 -18.53 -14.58
CA LEU A 3 7.49 -18.50 -13.64
C LEU A 3 7.12 -17.89 -12.29
N TYR A 4 6.36 -16.79 -12.30
CA TYR A 4 5.85 -16.13 -11.08
C TYR A 4 4.98 -17.06 -10.23
N GLY A 5 4.12 -17.87 -10.85
CA GLY A 5 3.31 -18.88 -10.15
C GLY A 5 4.15 -19.96 -9.47
N LYS A 6 5.34 -20.30 -10.01
CA LYS A 6 6.27 -21.22 -9.35
C LYS A 6 6.89 -20.57 -8.10
N TYR A 7 7.31 -19.31 -8.19
CA TYR A 7 7.81 -18.55 -7.01
C TYR A 7 6.74 -18.47 -5.92
N LEU A 8 5.51 -18.10 -6.28
CA LEU A 8 4.38 -18.06 -5.34
C LEU A 8 4.16 -19.42 -4.65
N SER A 9 4.19 -20.51 -5.42
CA SER A 9 4.03 -21.86 -4.88
C SER A 9 5.16 -22.26 -3.92
N ILE A 10 6.41 -21.86 -4.20
CA ILE A 10 7.56 -22.13 -3.32
C ILE A 10 7.41 -21.37 -2.01
N HIS A 11 7.07 -20.06 -2.07
CA HIS A 11 6.85 -19.25 -0.88
C HIS A 11 5.68 -19.76 -0.03
N LEU A 12 4.56 -20.16 -0.66
CA LEU A 12 3.43 -20.79 0.05
C LEU A 12 3.85 -22.07 0.75
N LYS A 13 4.59 -22.97 0.08
CA LYS A 13 5.06 -24.22 0.67
C LYS A 13 6.00 -23.96 1.86
N SER A 14 6.90 -22.98 1.75
CA SER A 14 7.81 -22.59 2.83
C SER A 14 7.06 -22.07 4.04
N LEU A 15 6.04 -21.21 3.87
CA LEU A 15 5.20 -20.70 4.95
C LEU A 15 4.38 -21.82 5.60
N MET A 16 3.86 -22.75 4.82
CA MET A 16 3.08 -23.90 5.32
C MET A 16 3.94 -24.94 6.07
N GLN A 17 5.26 -24.86 6.00
CA GLN A 17 6.15 -25.65 6.83
C GLN A 17 6.06 -25.25 8.31
N TYR A 18 5.83 -23.96 8.60
CA TYR A 18 5.71 -23.41 9.95
C TYR A 18 4.30 -22.85 10.20
N LYS A 19 3.27 -23.70 10.05
CA LYS A 19 1.85 -23.30 10.12
C LYS A 19 1.51 -22.50 11.36
N VAL A 20 1.95 -22.96 12.54
CA VAL A 20 1.63 -22.29 13.82
C VAL A 20 2.19 -20.87 13.85
N SER A 21 3.44 -20.67 13.45
CA SER A 21 4.06 -19.35 13.38
C SER A 21 3.34 -18.44 12.37
N PHE A 22 2.94 -19.00 11.23
CA PHE A 22 2.18 -18.26 10.21
C PHE A 22 0.83 -17.77 10.76
N PHE A 23 0.05 -18.66 11.38
CA PHE A 23 -1.24 -18.29 11.94
C PHE A 23 -1.12 -17.32 13.13
N LEU A 24 -0.14 -17.49 14.01
CA LEU A 24 0.11 -16.55 15.11
C LEU A 24 0.49 -15.17 14.58
N THR A 25 1.35 -15.10 13.56
CA THR A 25 1.73 -13.83 12.93
C THR A 25 0.54 -13.15 12.25
N ALA A 26 -0.26 -13.90 11.49
CA ALA A 26 -1.46 -13.38 10.84
C ALA A 26 -2.48 -12.88 11.85
N PHE A 27 -2.70 -13.62 12.95
CA PHE A 27 -3.60 -13.25 14.03
C PHE A 27 -3.08 -12.03 14.81
N GLY A 28 -1.78 -11.96 15.08
CA GLY A 28 -1.15 -10.78 15.69
C GLY A 28 -1.33 -9.51 14.84
N GLN A 29 -1.14 -9.62 13.53
CA GLN A 29 -1.39 -8.52 12.60
C GLN A 29 -2.86 -8.08 12.58
N PHE A 30 -3.79 -9.04 12.66
CA PHE A 30 -5.22 -8.76 12.80
C PHE A 30 -5.51 -7.97 14.09
N LEU A 31 -4.99 -8.40 15.23
CA LEU A 31 -5.22 -7.74 16.53
C LEU A 31 -4.66 -6.31 16.58
N ILE A 32 -3.42 -6.11 16.08
CA ILE A 32 -2.79 -4.78 16.05
C ILE A 32 -3.65 -3.80 15.26
N SER A 33 -4.07 -4.20 14.08
CA SER A 33 -4.89 -3.33 13.25
C SER A 33 -6.30 -3.14 13.81
N PHE A 34 -6.86 -4.16 14.48
CA PHE A 34 -8.17 -4.06 15.13
C PHE A 34 -8.16 -3.06 16.31
N SER A 35 -7.05 -3.00 17.07
CA SER A 35 -6.91 -2.03 18.16
C SER A 35 -6.94 -0.59 17.68
N ALA A 36 -6.37 -0.31 16.50
CA ALA A 36 -6.42 1.02 15.89
C ALA A 36 -7.87 1.45 15.57
N ILE A 37 -8.69 0.50 15.06
CA ILE A 37 -10.11 0.77 14.78
C ILE A 37 -10.90 1.06 16.05
N LEU A 38 -10.64 0.33 17.11
CA LEU A 38 -11.28 0.60 18.41
C LEU A 38 -10.94 2.01 18.90
N GLY A 39 -9.69 2.47 18.69
CA GLY A 39 -9.29 3.85 18.99
C GLY A 39 -10.12 4.87 18.21
N VAL A 40 -10.31 4.64 16.91
CA VAL A 40 -11.16 5.49 16.05
C VAL A 40 -12.61 5.46 16.51
N TYR A 41 -13.13 4.29 16.83
CA TYR A 41 -14.51 4.12 17.33
C TYR A 41 -14.76 4.94 18.59
N PHE A 42 -13.93 4.79 19.62
CA PHE A 42 -14.08 5.54 20.87
C PHE A 42 -13.90 7.03 20.70
N LEU A 43 -13.03 7.47 19.79
CA LEU A 43 -12.84 8.88 19.48
C LEU A 43 -14.11 9.47 18.85
N LEU A 44 -14.72 8.78 17.89
CA LEU A 44 -15.91 9.26 17.19
C LEU A 44 -17.20 9.08 17.99
N ASP A 45 -17.26 8.10 18.88
CA ASP A 45 -18.36 7.96 19.85
C ASP A 45 -18.48 9.24 20.70
N ARG A 46 -17.34 9.89 21.01
CA ARG A 46 -17.30 11.12 21.75
C ARG A 46 -17.53 12.39 20.92
N PHE A 47 -17.06 12.42 19.68
CA PHE A 47 -17.08 13.62 18.82
C PHE A 47 -18.08 13.58 17.66
N HIS A 48 -18.77 12.46 17.44
CA HIS A 48 -19.78 12.14 16.42
C HIS A 48 -19.31 12.28 14.97
N ALA A 49 -18.54 13.30 14.61
CA ALA A 49 -17.97 13.49 13.28
C ALA A 49 -16.68 14.30 13.31
N ILE A 50 -15.79 14.05 12.37
CA ILE A 50 -14.56 14.81 12.17
C ILE A 50 -14.65 15.53 10.83
N LYS A 51 -14.79 16.85 10.84
CA LYS A 51 -14.92 17.69 9.63
C LYS A 51 -15.99 17.18 8.64
N GLY A 52 -17.12 16.68 9.15
CA GLY A 52 -18.25 16.22 8.35
C GLY A 52 -18.16 14.74 7.91
N TYR A 53 -17.06 14.05 8.20
CA TYR A 53 -16.93 12.61 7.94
C TYR A 53 -17.45 11.81 9.14
N THR A 54 -18.30 10.85 8.86
CA THR A 54 -18.87 9.93 9.86
C THR A 54 -17.89 8.79 10.18
N PHE A 55 -18.21 8.00 11.22
CA PHE A 55 -17.45 6.79 11.53
C PHE A 55 -17.39 5.81 10.37
N THR A 56 -18.49 5.65 9.64
CA THR A 56 -18.56 4.74 8.48
C THR A 56 -17.69 5.19 7.33
N ASP A 57 -17.56 6.52 7.10
CA ASP A 57 -16.68 7.06 6.07
C ASP A 57 -15.20 6.84 6.39
N ILE A 58 -14.84 7.02 7.67
CA ILE A 58 -13.48 6.77 8.14
C ILE A 58 -13.18 5.27 8.11
N LEU A 59 -14.14 4.43 8.49
CA LEU A 59 -14.00 2.98 8.42
C LEU A 59 -13.79 2.49 6.98
N LEU A 60 -14.54 3.06 6.03
CA LEU A 60 -14.36 2.79 4.60
C LEU A 60 -12.98 3.21 4.11
N CYS A 61 -12.57 4.44 4.45
CA CYS A 61 -11.25 4.98 4.11
C CYS A 61 -10.12 4.09 4.66
N SER A 62 -10.20 3.74 5.96
CA SER A 62 -9.25 2.86 6.63
C SER A 62 -9.18 1.47 5.99
N SER A 63 -10.33 0.89 5.63
CA SER A 63 -10.39 -0.43 4.99
C SER A 63 -9.67 -0.45 3.64
N VAL A 64 -9.87 0.60 2.82
CA VAL A 64 -9.23 0.73 1.52
C VAL A 64 -7.71 0.87 1.67
N ILE A 65 -7.24 1.74 2.57
CA ILE A 65 -5.81 1.98 2.75
C ILE A 65 -5.09 0.75 3.30
N ILE A 66 -5.68 0.07 4.29
CA ILE A 66 -5.10 -1.15 4.87
C ILE A 66 -5.05 -2.26 3.82
N MET A 67 -6.09 -2.41 3.00
CA MET A 67 -6.11 -3.39 1.91
C MET A 67 -5.03 -3.08 0.88
N ALA A 68 -4.97 -1.84 0.39
CA ALA A 68 -4.00 -1.42 -0.62
C ALA A 68 -2.55 -1.59 -0.14
N PHE A 69 -2.26 -1.16 1.09
CA PHE A 69 -0.94 -1.32 1.70
C PHE A 69 -0.58 -2.80 1.90
N SER A 70 -1.51 -3.61 2.41
CA SER A 70 -1.27 -5.04 2.63
C SER A 70 -1.03 -5.80 1.34
N LEU A 71 -1.72 -5.44 0.24
CA LEU A 71 -1.46 -5.97 -1.09
C LEU A 71 -0.07 -5.56 -1.60
N ALA A 72 0.31 -4.29 -1.44
CA ALA A 72 1.64 -3.82 -1.82
C ALA A 72 2.74 -4.54 -1.01
N GLU A 73 2.59 -4.69 0.31
CA GLU A 73 3.53 -5.46 1.13
C GLU A 73 3.59 -6.94 0.71
N CYS A 74 2.45 -7.54 0.37
CA CYS A 74 2.41 -8.94 -0.05
C CYS A 74 3.24 -9.18 -1.31
N PHE A 75 3.13 -8.30 -2.31
CA PHE A 75 3.70 -8.51 -3.63
C PHE A 75 4.94 -7.69 -3.94
N ALA A 76 5.16 -6.54 -3.29
CA ALA A 76 6.25 -5.62 -3.58
C ALA A 76 7.30 -5.49 -2.45
N ARG A 77 7.19 -6.28 -1.37
CA ARG A 77 8.12 -6.24 -0.23
C ARG A 77 9.56 -6.59 -0.61
N GLY A 78 9.79 -7.24 -1.74
CA GLY A 78 11.13 -7.48 -2.27
C GLY A 78 11.95 -6.21 -2.44
N PHE A 79 11.33 -5.09 -2.79
CA PHE A 79 12.00 -3.80 -2.92
C PHE A 79 12.50 -3.24 -1.59
N ASP A 80 11.78 -3.44 -0.50
CA ASP A 80 12.16 -3.02 0.84
C ASP A 80 13.37 -3.82 1.39
N GLN A 81 13.57 -5.04 0.90
CA GLN A 81 14.73 -5.86 1.23
C GLN A 81 15.93 -5.64 0.29
N PHE A 82 15.76 -4.83 -0.74
CA PHE A 82 16.76 -4.63 -1.78
C PHE A 82 18.08 -4.01 -1.27
N PRO A 83 18.12 -3.06 -0.30
CA PRO A 83 19.38 -2.59 0.29
C PRO A 83 20.25 -3.72 0.83
N LYS A 84 19.64 -4.74 1.46
CA LYS A 84 20.36 -5.93 1.94
C LYS A 84 20.91 -6.78 0.80
N ALA A 85 20.17 -6.89 -0.30
CA ALA A 85 20.63 -7.63 -1.47
C ALA A 85 21.83 -6.93 -2.15
N ILE A 86 21.90 -5.59 -2.11
CA ILE A 86 23.06 -4.83 -2.56
C ILE A 86 24.25 -5.11 -1.64
N SER A 87 24.11 -4.92 -0.33
CA SER A 87 25.21 -5.07 0.63
C SER A 87 25.80 -6.49 0.66
N ASN A 88 24.96 -7.50 0.38
CA ASN A 88 25.39 -8.92 0.35
C ASN A 88 25.91 -9.37 -1.03
N GLY A 89 26.00 -8.50 -2.04
CA GLY A 89 26.41 -8.87 -3.41
C GLY A 89 25.40 -9.75 -4.16
N GLU A 90 24.20 -9.93 -3.62
CA GLU A 90 23.17 -10.73 -4.28
C GLU A 90 22.64 -10.09 -5.55
N PHE A 91 22.70 -8.76 -5.61
CA PHE A 91 22.24 -8.01 -6.77
C PHE A 91 23.10 -8.25 -8.01
N ASP A 92 24.43 -8.42 -7.85
CA ASP A 92 25.32 -8.76 -8.97
C ASP A 92 24.91 -10.08 -9.63
N ARG A 93 24.52 -11.07 -8.81
CA ARG A 93 24.00 -12.35 -9.30
C ARG A 93 22.66 -12.23 -10.01
N MET A 94 21.85 -11.21 -9.65
CA MET A 94 20.58 -10.94 -10.35
C MET A 94 20.83 -10.30 -11.71
N LEU A 95 21.88 -9.44 -11.85
CA LEU A 95 22.18 -8.74 -13.10
C LEU A 95 22.66 -9.67 -14.20
N VAL A 96 23.35 -10.77 -13.88
CA VAL A 96 23.82 -11.74 -14.90
C VAL A 96 22.74 -12.69 -15.41
N ARG A 97 21.56 -12.68 -14.77
CA ARG A 97 20.43 -13.52 -15.21
C ARG A 97 19.66 -12.84 -16.35
N PRO A 98 19.20 -13.57 -17.38
CA PRO A 98 18.46 -12.99 -18.52
C PRO A 98 17.00 -12.63 -18.17
N ARG A 99 16.81 -11.85 -17.10
CA ARG A 99 15.51 -11.40 -16.59
C ARG A 99 15.63 -9.97 -16.06
N SER A 100 14.53 -9.19 -16.12
CA SER A 100 14.54 -7.84 -15.56
C SER A 100 14.82 -7.89 -14.06
N ALA A 101 15.67 -6.98 -13.57
CA ALA A 101 16.02 -6.88 -12.15
C ALA A 101 14.77 -6.64 -11.29
N ILE A 102 13.87 -5.75 -11.73
CA ILE A 102 12.59 -5.47 -11.03
C ILE A 102 11.79 -6.75 -10.82
N PHE A 103 11.64 -7.59 -11.86
CA PHE A 103 10.90 -8.85 -11.74
C PHE A 103 11.55 -9.81 -10.73
N GLN A 104 12.89 -9.91 -10.76
CA GLN A 104 13.63 -10.78 -9.83
C GLN A 104 13.48 -10.30 -8.38
N ILE A 105 13.54 -8.98 -8.14
CA ILE A 105 13.38 -8.39 -6.82
C ILE A 105 11.93 -8.60 -6.31
N LEU A 106 10.92 -8.33 -7.14
CA LEU A 106 9.52 -8.60 -6.78
C LEU A 106 9.28 -10.08 -6.44
N ALA A 107 9.88 -10.99 -7.21
CA ALA A 107 9.73 -12.43 -6.99
C ALA A 107 10.59 -12.97 -5.83
N SER A 108 11.57 -12.20 -5.33
CA SER A 108 12.50 -12.65 -4.29
C SER A 108 11.82 -12.83 -2.94
N LYS A 109 10.81 -12.02 -2.64
CA LYS A 109 10.10 -12.05 -1.36
C LYS A 109 8.62 -11.78 -1.53
N LEU A 110 7.81 -12.68 -1.00
CA LEU A 110 6.36 -12.57 -0.90
C LEU A 110 5.96 -12.71 0.57
N GLU A 111 5.29 -11.71 1.11
CA GLU A 111 4.87 -11.70 2.52
C GLU A 111 3.40 -12.05 2.69
N LEU A 112 3.06 -13.33 2.55
CA LEU A 112 1.69 -13.82 2.69
C LEU A 112 1.16 -13.76 4.13
N SER A 113 2.00 -13.51 5.13
CA SER A 113 1.57 -13.24 6.52
C SER A 113 0.65 -12.01 6.64
N ARG A 114 0.66 -11.14 5.61
CA ARG A 114 -0.22 -9.95 5.53
C ARG A 114 -1.69 -10.29 5.30
N ILE A 115 -2.01 -11.56 5.01
CA ILE A 115 -3.40 -12.04 4.86
C ILE A 115 -4.25 -11.68 6.09
N GLY A 116 -3.69 -11.70 7.31
CA GLY A 116 -4.43 -11.29 8.52
C GLY A 116 -4.96 -9.85 8.43
N ARG A 117 -4.14 -8.91 7.96
CA ARG A 117 -4.57 -7.51 7.73
C ARG A 117 -5.56 -7.37 6.57
N MET A 118 -5.41 -8.17 5.51
CA MET A 118 -6.36 -8.17 4.39
C MET A 118 -7.75 -8.65 4.85
N LEU A 119 -7.82 -9.72 5.62
CA LEU A 119 -9.08 -10.23 6.18
C LEU A 119 -9.76 -9.18 7.07
N GLN A 120 -8.99 -8.48 7.87
CA GLN A 120 -9.49 -7.38 8.67
C GLN A 120 -10.01 -6.23 7.80
N ALA A 121 -9.27 -5.80 6.77
CA ALA A 121 -9.72 -4.77 5.84
C ALA A 121 -11.04 -5.15 5.16
N ILE A 122 -11.20 -6.42 4.78
CA ILE A 122 -12.46 -6.95 4.24
C ILE A 122 -13.57 -6.84 5.29
N PHE A 123 -13.31 -7.25 6.53
CA PHE A 123 -14.29 -7.16 7.61
C PHE A 123 -14.74 -5.71 7.85
N MET A 124 -13.80 -4.76 7.92
CA MET A 124 -14.10 -3.34 8.06
C MET A 124 -14.94 -2.82 6.90
N MET A 125 -14.60 -3.22 5.68
CA MET A 125 -15.32 -2.82 4.47
C MET A 125 -16.76 -3.35 4.49
N LEU A 126 -16.98 -4.60 4.90
CA LEU A 126 -18.31 -5.18 5.06
C LEU A 126 -19.14 -4.46 6.12
N VAL A 127 -18.53 -4.08 7.24
CA VAL A 127 -19.20 -3.28 8.28
C VAL A 127 -19.55 -1.88 7.76
N ALA A 128 -18.62 -1.24 7.03
CA ALA A 128 -18.89 0.06 6.40
C ALA A 128 -20.03 -0.04 5.39
N PHE A 129 -20.08 -1.08 4.56
CA PHE A 129 -21.19 -1.31 3.62
C PHE A 129 -22.54 -1.49 4.32
N ALA A 130 -22.56 -2.22 5.43
CA ALA A 130 -23.80 -2.52 6.16
C ALA A 130 -24.33 -1.34 6.97
N LYS A 131 -23.44 -0.43 7.45
CA LYS A 131 -23.80 0.66 8.36
C LYS A 131 -23.78 2.06 7.73
N SER A 132 -23.28 2.21 6.51
CA SER A 132 -23.23 3.51 5.83
C SER A 132 -24.60 3.87 5.22
N ASP A 133 -24.92 5.16 5.24
CA ASP A 133 -26.08 5.72 4.54
C ASP A 133 -25.86 5.85 3.02
N ILE A 134 -24.78 5.28 2.51
CA ILE A 134 -24.41 5.33 1.10
C ILE A 134 -25.32 4.40 0.30
N HIS A 135 -26.05 4.94 -0.66
CA HIS A 135 -26.75 4.11 -1.66
C HIS A 135 -25.72 3.44 -2.57
N TRP A 136 -25.51 2.16 -2.35
CA TRP A 136 -24.53 1.36 -3.09
C TRP A 136 -25.03 1.08 -4.51
N SER A 137 -24.23 1.46 -5.49
CA SER A 137 -24.43 1.20 -6.92
C SER A 137 -23.22 0.46 -7.48
N PRO A 138 -23.33 -0.22 -8.64
CA PRO A 138 -22.17 -0.87 -9.26
C PRO A 138 -20.99 0.08 -9.52
N SER A 139 -21.26 1.35 -9.83
CA SER A 139 -20.23 2.38 -10.01
C SER A 139 -19.47 2.66 -8.73
N LYS A 140 -20.14 2.74 -7.57
CA LYS A 140 -19.50 2.96 -6.28
C LYS A 140 -18.65 1.76 -5.84
N VAL A 141 -19.11 0.53 -6.09
CA VAL A 141 -18.31 -0.68 -5.85
C VAL A 141 -17.07 -0.71 -6.74
N LEU A 142 -17.22 -0.36 -8.02
CA LEU A 142 -16.08 -0.23 -8.93
C LEU A 142 -15.09 0.85 -8.45
N THR A 143 -15.60 1.96 -7.92
CA THR A 143 -14.74 3.01 -7.33
C THR A 143 -13.84 2.45 -6.23
N ILE A 144 -14.39 1.66 -5.30
CA ILE A 144 -13.60 1.05 -4.22
C ILE A 144 -12.53 0.10 -4.78
N LEU A 145 -12.86 -0.70 -5.78
CA LEU A 145 -11.86 -1.55 -6.43
C LEU A 145 -10.73 -0.73 -7.07
N LEU A 146 -11.07 0.36 -7.74
CA LEU A 146 -10.08 1.28 -8.32
C LEU A 146 -9.24 1.97 -7.23
N MET A 147 -9.84 2.36 -6.09
CA MET A 147 -9.12 2.90 -4.94
C MET A 147 -8.09 1.91 -4.41
N ILE A 148 -8.47 0.64 -4.22
CA ILE A 148 -7.57 -0.41 -3.73
C ILE A 148 -6.42 -0.63 -4.72
N VAL A 149 -6.73 -0.75 -6.02
CA VAL A 149 -5.71 -0.95 -7.06
C VAL A 149 -4.79 0.26 -7.15
N GLY A 150 -5.33 1.48 -7.21
CA GLY A 150 -4.55 2.72 -7.26
C GLY A 150 -3.63 2.87 -6.05
N GLY A 151 -4.15 2.60 -4.83
CA GLY A 151 -3.36 2.63 -3.61
C GLY A 151 -2.26 1.57 -3.59
N THR A 152 -2.55 0.35 -4.06
CA THR A 152 -1.54 -0.73 -4.20
C THR A 152 -0.41 -0.29 -5.13
N VAL A 153 -0.74 0.37 -6.23
CA VAL A 153 0.26 0.91 -7.17
C VAL A 153 1.13 1.98 -6.49
N VAL A 154 0.50 2.94 -5.78
CA VAL A 154 1.26 4.02 -5.09
C VAL A 154 2.22 3.45 -4.05
N PHE A 155 1.76 2.56 -3.17
CA PHE A 155 2.64 1.96 -2.16
C PHE A 155 3.73 1.08 -2.79
N SER A 156 3.44 0.35 -3.86
CA SER A 156 4.46 -0.41 -4.60
C SER A 156 5.51 0.50 -5.24
N CYS A 157 5.09 1.66 -5.75
CA CYS A 157 6.00 2.69 -6.27
C CYS A 157 6.88 3.28 -5.18
N LEU A 158 6.35 3.51 -3.97
CA LEU A 158 7.15 3.97 -2.83
C LEU A 158 8.20 2.94 -2.40
N PHE A 159 7.86 1.64 -2.38
CA PHE A 159 8.85 0.58 -2.17
C PHE A 159 9.91 0.54 -3.29
N LEU A 160 9.51 0.77 -4.55
CA LEU A 160 10.45 0.89 -5.66
C LEU A 160 11.39 2.10 -5.49
N LEU A 161 10.88 3.24 -5.02
CA LEU A 161 11.70 4.41 -4.71
C LEU A 161 12.68 4.13 -3.57
N TYR A 162 12.24 3.44 -2.52
CA TYR A 162 13.13 2.98 -1.45
C TYR A 162 14.30 2.16 -2.01
N ALA A 163 14.00 1.19 -2.88
CA ALA A 163 15.00 0.40 -3.57
C ALA A 163 15.88 1.24 -4.49
N ALA A 164 15.34 2.23 -5.20
CA ALA A 164 16.09 3.10 -6.08
C ALA A 164 17.07 4.00 -5.32
N PHE A 165 16.68 4.53 -4.17
CA PHE A 165 17.57 5.34 -3.33
C PHE A 165 18.71 4.54 -2.72
N SER A 166 18.54 3.22 -2.50
CA SER A 166 19.60 2.38 -1.96
C SER A 166 20.82 2.21 -2.89
N PHE A 167 20.71 2.61 -4.18
CA PHE A 167 21.88 2.71 -5.06
C PHE A 167 22.84 3.85 -4.67
N PHE A 168 22.33 4.87 -3.96
CA PHE A 168 23.11 6.06 -3.59
C PHE A 168 23.50 6.04 -2.12
N THR A 169 22.69 5.41 -1.27
CA THR A 169 22.95 5.29 0.16
C THR A 169 22.40 3.97 0.68
N LEU A 170 23.19 3.29 1.50
CA LEU A 170 22.77 2.06 2.20
C LEU A 170 22.17 2.36 3.56
N GLU A 171 22.43 3.56 4.08
CA GLU A 171 21.97 4.05 5.39
C GLU A 171 21.01 5.24 5.22
N GLY A 172 20.20 5.49 6.24
CA GLY A 172 19.36 6.69 6.30
C GLY A 172 18.13 6.69 5.41
N LEU A 173 17.69 5.51 4.91
CA LEU A 173 16.46 5.41 4.11
C LEU A 173 15.19 5.39 4.97
N GLU A 174 15.31 5.55 6.27
CA GLU A 174 14.18 5.53 7.21
C GLU A 174 13.15 6.62 6.92
N PHE A 175 13.56 7.75 6.31
CA PHE A 175 12.61 8.77 5.88
C PHE A 175 11.54 8.24 4.91
N MET A 176 11.87 7.21 4.13
CA MET A 176 10.90 6.57 3.24
C MET A 176 9.81 5.82 4.01
N ASN A 177 10.11 5.34 5.23
CA ASN A 177 9.11 4.72 6.10
C ASN A 177 8.03 5.73 6.52
N VAL A 178 8.35 7.03 6.58
CA VAL A 178 7.35 8.09 6.80
C VAL A 178 6.34 8.14 5.66
N LEU A 179 6.79 7.90 4.42
CA LEU A 179 5.91 7.86 3.26
C LEU A 179 5.16 6.53 3.15
N THR A 180 5.73 5.41 3.51
CA THR A 180 5.09 4.09 3.43
C THR A 180 4.25 3.78 4.67
N ASP A 181 4.86 3.44 5.78
CA ASP A 181 4.15 3.09 7.02
C ASP A 181 3.42 4.30 7.61
N GLY A 182 4.07 5.47 7.65
CA GLY A 182 3.41 6.72 8.03
C GLY A 182 2.24 7.05 7.10
N GLY A 183 2.45 6.89 5.77
CA GLY A 183 1.40 7.05 4.76
C GLY A 183 0.18 6.18 5.00
N LYS A 184 0.38 4.93 5.40
CA LYS A 184 -0.69 4.01 5.80
C LYS A 184 -1.43 4.53 7.05
N GLU A 185 -0.71 5.02 8.06
CA GLU A 185 -1.33 5.46 9.32
C GLU A 185 -2.16 6.74 9.14
N PHE A 186 -1.60 7.79 8.56
CA PHE A 186 -2.38 9.02 8.31
C PHE A 186 -3.47 8.83 7.27
N GLY A 187 -3.26 7.94 6.30
CA GLY A 187 -4.24 7.62 5.26
C GLY A 187 -5.46 6.85 5.76
N GLN A 188 -5.48 6.38 7.01
CA GLN A 188 -6.69 5.79 7.61
C GLN A 188 -7.80 6.83 7.81
N TYR A 189 -7.47 8.11 7.83
CA TYR A 189 -8.44 9.22 7.91
C TYR A 189 -8.51 9.95 6.57
N PRO A 190 -9.65 10.58 6.23
CA PRO A 190 -9.76 11.41 5.05
C PRO A 190 -8.70 12.53 5.06
N LEU A 191 -7.95 12.68 3.99
CA LEU A 191 -6.81 13.61 3.93
C LEU A 191 -7.22 15.07 4.14
N ALA A 192 -8.46 15.42 3.83
CA ALA A 192 -9.03 16.75 4.08
C ALA A 192 -9.01 17.14 5.56
N VAL A 193 -8.98 16.16 6.49
CA VAL A 193 -8.90 16.40 7.94
C VAL A 193 -7.59 17.09 8.34
N TYR A 194 -6.48 16.81 7.65
CA TYR A 194 -5.16 17.33 7.97
C TYR A 194 -4.88 18.74 7.45
N GLY A 195 -5.82 19.30 6.66
CA GLY A 195 -5.70 20.66 6.14
C GLY A 195 -5.08 20.75 4.75
N LYS A 196 -5.09 21.97 4.18
CA LYS A 196 -4.75 22.21 2.77
C LYS A 196 -3.30 21.85 2.41
N ALA A 197 -2.34 22.10 3.29
CA ALA A 197 -0.91 21.85 3.00
C ALA A 197 -0.64 20.34 2.81
N VAL A 198 -1.16 19.51 3.74
CA VAL A 198 -1.03 18.04 3.64
C VAL A 198 -1.77 17.50 2.44
N LEU A 199 -2.99 17.98 2.18
CA LEU A 199 -3.77 17.58 1.01
C LEU A 199 -3.04 17.92 -0.29
N THR A 200 -2.43 19.11 -0.40
CA THR A 200 -1.66 19.50 -1.59
C THR A 200 -0.43 18.61 -1.77
N PHE A 201 0.32 18.35 -0.69
CA PHE A 201 1.46 17.42 -0.73
C PHE A 201 1.02 16.02 -1.20
N CYS A 202 -0.06 15.48 -0.62
CA CYS A 202 -0.64 14.19 -0.96
C CYS A 202 -1.33 14.15 -2.34
N THR A 203 -1.44 15.28 -3.03
CA THR A 203 -1.98 15.34 -4.39
C THR A 203 -0.87 15.43 -5.43
N VAL A 204 0.20 16.20 -5.13
CA VAL A 204 1.24 16.58 -6.09
C VAL A 204 2.50 15.74 -5.93
N ALA A 205 3.02 15.59 -4.70
CA ALA A 205 4.30 14.91 -4.44
C ALA A 205 4.12 13.39 -4.38
N VAL A 206 3.16 12.92 -3.58
CA VAL A 206 2.79 11.50 -3.48
C VAL A 206 1.29 11.40 -3.70
N PRO A 207 0.81 10.69 -4.72
CA PRO A 207 -0.58 10.77 -5.19
C PRO A 207 -1.59 10.02 -4.29
N TYR A 208 -1.52 10.23 -2.96
CA TYR A 208 -2.46 9.63 -2.02
C TYR A 208 -3.88 10.14 -2.20
N ALA A 209 -4.06 11.45 -2.44
CA ALA A 209 -5.37 12.05 -2.59
C ALA A 209 -6.13 11.49 -3.81
N TRP A 210 -5.42 11.06 -4.85
CA TRP A 210 -6.02 10.54 -6.07
C TRP A 210 -6.69 9.18 -5.88
N PHE A 211 -6.17 8.32 -5.02
CA PHE A 211 -6.83 7.03 -4.77
C PHE A 211 -7.67 7.01 -3.49
N GLN A 212 -7.51 8.00 -2.60
CA GLN A 212 -8.21 8.02 -1.32
C GLN A 212 -9.24 9.18 -1.26
N GLN A 213 -8.81 10.44 -1.16
CA GLN A 213 -9.68 11.58 -0.87
C GLN A 213 -10.67 11.87 -2.01
N ILE A 214 -10.18 11.98 -3.24
CA ILE A 214 -10.99 12.38 -4.39
C ILE A 214 -12.12 11.39 -4.67
N PRO A 215 -11.87 10.05 -4.74
CA PRO A 215 -12.95 9.09 -4.91
C PRO A 215 -13.80 8.92 -3.63
N LEU A 216 -13.26 9.14 -2.43
CA LEU A 216 -14.04 9.12 -1.19
C LEU A 216 -15.14 10.20 -1.21
N ASP A 217 -14.81 11.43 -1.65
CA ASP A 217 -15.79 12.52 -1.79
C ASP A 217 -16.93 12.16 -2.73
N TYR A 218 -16.68 11.37 -3.77
CA TYR A 218 -17.72 10.84 -4.64
C TYR A 218 -18.56 9.76 -3.95
N LEU A 219 -17.95 8.87 -3.19
CA LEU A 219 -18.67 7.80 -2.48
C LEU A 219 -19.59 8.35 -1.39
N THR A 220 -19.13 9.34 -0.63
CA THR A 220 -19.85 9.94 0.50
C THR A 220 -20.84 11.04 0.08
N GLY A 221 -20.90 11.39 -1.21
CA GLY A 221 -21.81 12.43 -1.71
C GLY A 221 -21.34 13.87 -1.48
N HIS A 222 -20.09 14.07 -1.01
CA HIS A 222 -19.50 15.41 -0.95
C HIS A 222 -19.24 16.01 -2.35
N SER A 223 -19.30 15.18 -3.39
CA SER A 223 -19.19 15.61 -4.78
C SER A 223 -20.00 14.71 -5.70
N GLU A 224 -20.84 15.32 -6.56
CA GLU A 224 -21.66 14.62 -7.55
C GLU A 224 -20.89 14.27 -8.84
N ASN A 225 -19.63 14.71 -8.96
CA ASN A 225 -18.87 14.51 -10.19
C ASN A 225 -18.42 13.06 -10.34
N ILE A 226 -19.07 12.33 -11.26
CA ILE A 226 -18.79 10.92 -11.56
C ILE A 226 -17.36 10.68 -12.07
N LEU A 227 -16.69 11.67 -12.64
CA LEU A 227 -15.31 11.54 -13.10
C LEU A 227 -14.34 11.26 -11.94
N ARG A 228 -14.69 11.63 -10.71
CA ARG A 228 -13.90 11.33 -9.50
C ARG A 228 -13.78 9.83 -9.21
N MET A 229 -14.71 9.02 -9.73
CA MET A 229 -14.60 7.56 -9.69
C MET A 229 -13.32 7.04 -10.34
N PHE A 230 -12.86 7.69 -11.40
CA PHE A 230 -11.67 7.30 -12.15
C PHE A 230 -10.38 7.94 -11.65
N ALA A 231 -10.44 8.81 -10.64
CA ALA A 231 -9.26 9.47 -10.07
C ALA A 231 -8.13 8.49 -9.69
N PRO A 232 -8.39 7.29 -9.14
CA PRO A 232 -7.33 6.33 -8.83
C PRO A 232 -6.49 5.88 -10.02
N LEU A 233 -6.99 6.01 -11.25
CA LEU A 233 -6.21 5.68 -12.46
C LEU A 233 -5.02 6.63 -12.66
N VAL A 234 -5.10 7.86 -12.14
CA VAL A 234 -3.97 8.81 -12.18
C VAL A 234 -2.75 8.27 -11.42
N CYS A 235 -2.96 7.40 -10.42
CA CYS A 235 -1.87 6.78 -9.67
C CYS A 235 -0.92 5.96 -10.55
N PHE A 236 -1.39 5.44 -11.70
CA PHE A 236 -0.52 4.72 -12.64
C PHE A 236 0.52 5.63 -13.29
N VAL A 237 0.25 6.93 -13.42
CA VAL A 237 1.23 7.90 -13.93
C VAL A 237 2.43 8.00 -13.00
N PHE A 238 2.25 7.77 -11.70
CA PHE A 238 3.33 7.80 -10.70
C PHE A 238 4.38 6.71 -10.92
N ILE A 239 4.07 5.65 -11.65
CA ILE A 239 5.04 4.62 -12.04
C ILE A 239 6.18 5.22 -12.87
N LEU A 240 5.88 6.20 -13.72
CA LEU A 240 6.86 6.79 -14.66
C LEU A 240 8.03 7.45 -13.95
N PRO A 241 7.83 8.42 -13.01
CA PRO A 241 8.93 9.02 -12.29
C PRO A 241 9.66 8.02 -11.39
N CYS A 242 8.95 7.10 -10.74
CA CYS A 242 9.57 6.08 -9.89
C CYS A 242 10.47 5.13 -10.71
N TYR A 243 10.01 4.70 -11.87
CA TYR A 243 10.81 3.89 -12.78
C TYR A 243 12.00 4.66 -13.38
N ALA A 244 11.83 5.96 -13.66
CA ALA A 244 12.93 6.81 -14.14
C ALA A 244 14.05 6.92 -13.08
N ILE A 245 13.70 7.14 -11.82
CA ILE A 245 14.65 7.19 -10.69
C ILE A 245 15.34 5.83 -10.50
N TRP A 246 14.59 4.71 -10.58
CA TRP A 246 15.17 3.38 -10.56
C TRP A 246 16.20 3.17 -11.68
N ARG A 247 15.86 3.53 -12.93
CA ARG A 247 16.78 3.41 -14.07
C ARG A 247 18.01 4.30 -13.93
N PHE A 248 17.82 5.48 -13.35
CA PHE A 248 18.93 6.38 -13.06
C PHE A 248 19.88 5.76 -12.03
N GLY A 249 19.36 5.28 -10.88
CA GLY A 249 20.13 4.61 -9.86
C GLY A 249 20.88 3.38 -10.39
N LEU A 250 20.21 2.56 -11.20
CA LEU A 250 20.84 1.37 -11.81
C LEU A 250 22.05 1.71 -12.69
N ARG A 251 22.08 2.87 -13.35
CA ARG A 251 23.23 3.31 -14.16
C ARG A 251 24.44 3.72 -13.31
N TYR A 252 24.20 4.16 -12.09
CA TYR A 252 25.24 4.56 -11.15
C TYR A 252 25.70 3.43 -10.23
N TYR A 253 25.01 2.29 -10.27
CA TYR A 253 25.39 1.14 -9.46
C TYR A 253 26.80 0.67 -9.78
N ARG A 254 27.59 0.49 -8.75
CA ARG A 254 28.92 -0.12 -8.80
C ARG A 254 28.89 -1.35 -7.89
N SER A 255 29.40 -2.48 -8.40
CA SER A 255 29.52 -3.68 -7.58
C SER A 255 30.32 -3.40 -6.32
N THR A 256 29.85 -3.91 -5.18
CA THR A 256 30.55 -3.79 -3.89
C THR A 256 31.79 -4.67 -3.80
N GLY A 257 32.08 -5.48 -4.84
CA GLY A 257 33.33 -6.21 -4.97
C GLY A 257 33.54 -7.30 -3.92
N SER A 258 32.49 -8.02 -3.56
CA SER A 258 32.59 -9.19 -2.67
C SER A 258 32.76 -10.48 -3.43
#